data_1f9dea02aa307b965b2939a0abc512e1
#
_entry.id   1f9dea02aa307b965b2939a0abc512e1
#
_cell.length_a   1.000
_cell.length_b   1.000
_cell.length_c   1.000
_cell.angle_alpha   90.00
_cell.angle_beta   90.00
_cell.angle_gamma   90.00
#
_symmetry.space_group_name_H-M   'P 1'
#
loop_
_entity.id
_entity.type
_entity.pdbx_description
1 polymer ?
#
loop_
_entity_poly.entity_id
_entity_poly.type
_entity_poly.pdbx_seq_one_letter_code
_entity_poly.pdbx_strand_id
1 'polypeptide(L)'
;MHINFVGTRALLIDLDGLNQVMDWHAALSAKPLKNQVDCIAAATTLLLTFEAPDSARDAAEFLQHFSPATAATAEARTVEIDVLYDGEDVDEAADLLGLSREALINWHTSTEWTAAFGGFAPGFTYCAPSDPSLARAVPRRSNPRTAVPAGAVGIAGCLLY
;
A
#
# COMPACT_ATOMS: atom_id res chain seq x y z
N MET A 1 -0.33 -17.04 -4.23
CA MET A 1 -1.46 -16.62 -3.35
C MET A 1 -1.65 -17.63 -2.24
N HIS A 2 -1.78 -17.20 -0.99
CA HIS A 2 -2.15 -18.02 0.17
C HIS A 2 -3.30 -17.36 0.91
N ILE A 3 -4.24 -18.18 1.44
CA ILE A 3 -5.38 -17.69 2.21
C ILE A 3 -5.25 -18.28 3.63
N ASN A 4 -5.11 -17.39 4.61
CA ASN A 4 -4.93 -17.75 6.01
C ASN A 4 -6.13 -17.28 6.83
N PHE A 5 -6.62 -18.12 7.73
CA PHE A 5 -7.63 -17.70 8.69
C PHE A 5 -7.00 -16.88 9.83
N VAL A 6 -7.58 -15.73 10.12
CA VAL A 6 -7.23 -14.87 11.25
C VAL A 6 -8.39 -14.93 12.25
N GLY A 7 -8.24 -15.78 13.26
CA GLY A 7 -9.38 -16.14 14.11
C GLY A 7 -10.46 -16.90 13.32
N THR A 8 -11.74 -16.66 13.64
CA THR A 8 -12.86 -17.40 13.01
C THR A 8 -13.63 -16.58 11.97
N ARG A 9 -13.39 -15.27 11.89
CA ARG A 9 -14.20 -14.35 11.08
C ARG A 9 -13.38 -13.48 10.13
N ALA A 10 -12.11 -13.78 9.95
CA ALA A 10 -11.28 -13.02 9.03
C ALA A 10 -10.37 -13.92 8.21
N LEU A 11 -10.05 -13.45 7.01
CA LEU A 11 -9.12 -14.06 6.06
C LEU A 11 -8.02 -13.06 5.73
N LEU A 12 -6.77 -13.47 5.88
CA LEU A 12 -5.61 -12.76 5.37
C LEU A 12 -5.16 -13.45 4.10
N ILE A 13 -5.14 -12.72 3.01
CA ILE A 13 -4.78 -13.22 1.69
C ILE A 13 -3.43 -12.63 1.33
N ASP A 14 -2.43 -13.52 1.16
CA ASP A 14 -1.12 -13.14 0.65
C ASP A 14 -1.14 -13.17 -0.88
N LEU A 15 -0.75 -12.07 -1.48
CA LEU A 15 -0.74 -11.83 -2.92
C LEU A 15 0.69 -11.54 -3.42
N ASP A 16 0.92 -11.65 -4.73
CA ASP A 16 2.26 -11.60 -5.30
C ASP A 16 2.84 -10.17 -5.37
N GLY A 17 2.01 -9.15 -5.12
CA GLY A 17 2.45 -7.76 -5.09
C GLY A 17 1.30 -6.75 -5.07
N LEU A 18 1.67 -5.48 -5.00
CA LEU A 18 0.73 -4.37 -4.82
C LEU A 18 -0.34 -4.31 -5.92
N ASN A 19 0.02 -4.49 -7.19
CA ASN A 19 -0.94 -4.44 -8.29
C ASN A 19 -2.03 -5.50 -8.12
N GLN A 20 -1.67 -6.72 -7.73
CA GLN A 20 -2.63 -7.78 -7.49
C GLN A 20 -3.50 -7.44 -6.27
N VAL A 21 -2.94 -6.88 -5.21
CA VAL A 21 -3.72 -6.40 -4.06
C VAL A 21 -4.75 -5.35 -4.49
N MET A 22 -4.35 -4.40 -5.33
CA MET A 22 -5.25 -3.34 -5.79
C MET A 22 -6.38 -3.89 -6.67
N ASP A 23 -6.10 -4.84 -7.57
CA ASP A 23 -7.12 -5.49 -8.40
C ASP A 23 -8.13 -6.24 -7.53
N TRP A 24 -7.65 -7.02 -6.56
CA TRP A 24 -8.48 -7.76 -5.64
C TRP A 24 -9.31 -6.84 -4.73
N HIS A 25 -8.69 -5.81 -4.18
CA HIS A 25 -9.36 -4.82 -3.35
C HIS A 25 -10.48 -4.11 -4.11
N ALA A 26 -10.20 -3.66 -5.34
CA ALA A 26 -11.19 -3.00 -6.19
C ALA A 26 -12.38 -3.93 -6.49
N ALA A 27 -12.12 -5.18 -6.88
CA ALA A 27 -13.16 -6.14 -7.20
C ALA A 27 -14.04 -6.49 -5.99
N LEU A 28 -13.43 -6.75 -4.82
CA LEU A 28 -14.15 -7.14 -3.59
C LEU A 28 -14.80 -5.96 -2.87
N SER A 29 -14.34 -4.74 -3.12
CA SER A 29 -15.00 -3.52 -2.66
C SER A 29 -16.20 -3.16 -3.54
N ALA A 30 -16.07 -3.33 -4.86
CA ALA A 30 -17.17 -3.07 -5.79
C ALA A 30 -18.30 -4.13 -5.68
N LYS A 31 -17.93 -5.38 -5.38
CA LYS A 31 -18.88 -6.48 -5.19
C LYS A 31 -18.50 -7.28 -3.95
N PRO A 32 -18.87 -6.81 -2.75
CA PRO A 32 -18.57 -7.51 -1.51
C PRO A 32 -19.14 -8.93 -1.46
N LEU A 33 -18.41 -9.83 -0.80
CA LEU A 33 -18.87 -11.18 -0.53
C LEU A 33 -19.98 -11.17 0.53
N LYS A 34 -20.75 -12.26 0.60
CA LYS A 34 -21.83 -12.37 1.55
C LYS A 34 -21.34 -12.15 2.99
N ASN A 35 -21.98 -11.22 3.70
CA ASN A 35 -21.64 -10.84 5.08
C ASN A 35 -20.19 -10.34 5.26
N GLN A 36 -19.56 -9.85 4.20
CA GLN A 36 -18.28 -9.13 4.29
C GLN A 36 -18.51 -7.81 5.04
N VAL A 37 -17.72 -7.58 6.08
CA VAL A 37 -17.76 -6.36 6.90
C VAL A 37 -16.75 -5.34 6.37
N ASP A 38 -15.51 -5.82 6.10
CA ASP A 38 -14.43 -4.93 5.68
C ASP A 38 -13.49 -5.62 4.69
N CYS A 39 -12.75 -4.79 3.93
CA CYS A 39 -11.76 -5.19 2.94
C CYS A 39 -10.57 -4.23 3.03
N ILE A 40 -9.50 -4.63 3.68
CA ILE A 40 -8.37 -3.77 4.01
C ILE A 40 -7.15 -4.21 3.19
N ALA A 41 -6.65 -3.29 2.35
CA ALA A 41 -5.45 -3.51 1.55
C ALA A 41 -4.17 -3.11 2.29
N ALA A 42 -3.10 -3.85 2.02
CA ALA A 42 -1.74 -3.50 2.40
C ALA A 42 -0.79 -3.74 1.21
N ALA A 43 0.52 -3.70 1.41
CA ALA A 43 1.49 -3.77 0.31
C ALA A 43 1.40 -5.08 -0.50
N THR A 44 1.20 -6.22 0.18
CA THR A 44 1.15 -7.56 -0.43
C THR A 44 0.03 -8.42 0.13
N THR A 45 -0.82 -7.87 0.99
CA THR A 45 -1.88 -8.62 1.65
C THR A 45 -3.22 -7.90 1.57
N LEU A 46 -4.30 -8.68 1.63
CA LEU A 46 -5.66 -8.21 1.74
C LEU A 46 -6.32 -8.89 2.94
N LEU A 47 -6.86 -8.11 3.87
CA LEU A 47 -7.63 -8.61 4.99
C LEU A 47 -9.12 -8.45 4.71
N LEU A 48 -9.85 -9.55 4.76
CA LEU A 48 -11.31 -9.56 4.70
C LEU A 48 -11.87 -9.94 6.06
N THR A 49 -12.88 -9.23 6.55
CA THR A 49 -13.58 -9.54 7.77
C THR A 49 -15.06 -9.85 7.50
N PHE A 50 -15.66 -10.70 8.31
CA PHE A 50 -17.01 -11.20 8.11
C PHE A 50 -17.84 -11.18 9.40
N GLU A 51 -19.16 -11.08 9.28
CA GLU A 51 -20.08 -11.11 10.41
C GLU A 51 -20.11 -12.45 11.12
N ALA A 52 -19.90 -13.56 10.38
CA ALA A 52 -20.03 -14.92 10.90
C ALA A 52 -18.90 -15.84 10.43
N PRO A 53 -18.52 -16.86 11.24
CA PRO A 53 -17.48 -17.82 10.87
C PRO A 53 -17.79 -18.63 9.60
N ASP A 54 -19.06 -18.96 9.36
CA ASP A 54 -19.47 -19.69 8.16
C ASP A 54 -19.23 -18.86 6.90
N SER A 55 -19.49 -17.55 6.95
CA SER A 55 -19.23 -16.65 5.84
C SER A 55 -17.75 -16.56 5.50
N ALA A 56 -16.86 -16.60 6.50
CA ALA A 56 -15.42 -16.65 6.25
C ALA A 56 -14.99 -17.96 5.59
N ARG A 57 -15.58 -19.10 5.96
CA ARG A 57 -15.30 -20.41 5.33
C ARG A 57 -15.78 -20.45 3.88
N ASP A 58 -17.02 -20.03 3.63
CA ASP A 58 -17.60 -19.98 2.28
C ASP A 58 -16.76 -19.06 1.37
N ALA A 59 -16.34 -17.91 1.92
CA ALA A 59 -15.47 -16.96 1.22
C ALA A 59 -14.11 -17.56 0.90
N ALA A 60 -13.48 -18.29 1.83
CA ALA A 60 -12.18 -18.91 1.61
C ALA A 60 -12.24 -19.94 0.47
N GLU A 61 -13.31 -20.74 0.39
CA GLU A 61 -13.52 -21.69 -0.71
C GLU A 61 -13.73 -20.97 -2.06
N PHE A 62 -14.57 -19.95 -2.08
CA PHE A 62 -14.81 -19.14 -3.29
C PHE A 62 -13.53 -18.49 -3.82
N LEU A 63 -12.73 -17.91 -2.91
CA LEU A 63 -11.54 -17.14 -3.25
C LEU A 63 -10.39 -18.02 -3.80
N GLN A 64 -10.38 -19.33 -3.54
CA GLN A 64 -9.40 -20.24 -4.16
C GLN A 64 -9.51 -20.27 -5.69
N HIS A 65 -10.70 -19.99 -6.21
CA HIS A 65 -10.99 -19.99 -7.65
C HIS A 65 -11.28 -18.57 -8.20
N PHE A 66 -11.15 -17.54 -7.34
CA PHE A 66 -11.41 -16.17 -7.72
C PHE A 66 -10.21 -15.56 -8.43
N SER A 67 -10.47 -14.94 -9.56
CA SER A 67 -9.50 -14.14 -10.29
C SER A 67 -10.19 -12.85 -10.74
N PRO A 68 -9.89 -11.71 -10.11
CA PRO A 68 -10.46 -10.44 -10.57
C PRO A 68 -9.93 -10.10 -11.96
N ALA A 69 -10.76 -9.45 -12.76
CA ALA A 69 -10.25 -8.72 -13.92
C ALA A 69 -9.36 -7.57 -13.43
N THR A 70 -8.33 -7.24 -14.21
CA THR A 70 -7.52 -6.05 -13.91
C THR A 70 -8.45 -4.85 -13.76
N ALA A 71 -8.36 -4.16 -12.64
CA ALA A 71 -9.20 -3.02 -12.36
C ALA A 71 -9.02 -1.98 -13.47
N ALA A 72 -10.12 -1.54 -14.09
CA ALA A 72 -10.06 -0.39 -14.99
C ALA A 72 -9.53 0.79 -14.16
N THR A 73 -8.50 1.45 -14.67
CA THR A 73 -7.95 2.66 -14.04
C THR A 73 -9.10 3.68 -13.95
N ALA A 74 -9.60 3.92 -12.74
CA ALA A 74 -10.51 5.03 -12.53
C ALA A 74 -9.83 6.31 -13.01
N GLU A 75 -10.60 7.30 -13.48
CA GLU A 75 -10.02 8.60 -13.80
C GLU A 75 -9.30 9.16 -12.56
N ALA A 76 -8.00 8.99 -12.54
CA ALA A 76 -7.17 9.46 -11.43
C ALA A 76 -7.01 10.98 -11.55
N ARG A 77 -7.23 11.68 -10.44
CA ARG A 77 -6.90 13.09 -10.35
C ARG A 77 -5.44 13.23 -9.92
N THR A 78 -4.62 13.88 -10.74
CA THR A 78 -3.27 14.25 -10.35
C THR A 78 -3.30 15.53 -9.49
N VAL A 79 -2.56 15.50 -8.39
CA VAL A 79 -2.38 16.63 -7.48
C VAL A 79 -0.90 16.90 -7.34
N GLU A 80 -0.47 18.13 -7.53
CA GLU A 80 0.89 18.58 -7.26
C GLU A 80 0.99 19.08 -5.82
N ILE A 81 2.02 18.63 -5.10
CA ILE A 81 2.26 18.99 -3.70
C ILE A 81 3.69 19.51 -3.59
N ASP A 82 3.84 20.75 -3.13
CA ASP A 82 5.15 21.33 -2.86
C ASP A 82 5.83 20.66 -1.69
N VAL A 83 7.07 20.24 -1.85
CA VAL A 83 7.86 19.56 -0.82
C VAL A 83 9.14 20.32 -0.53
N LEU A 84 9.37 20.61 0.75
CA LEU A 84 10.63 21.17 1.24
C LEU A 84 11.53 20.04 1.75
N TYR A 85 12.73 19.93 1.16
CA TYR A 85 13.68 18.87 1.51
C TYR A 85 14.65 19.35 2.61
N ASP A 86 14.11 19.68 3.78
CA ASP A 86 14.88 20.14 4.96
C ASP A 86 14.88 19.09 6.09
N GLY A 87 14.33 17.91 5.84
CA GLY A 87 14.28 16.82 6.80
C GLY A 87 15.68 16.34 7.20
N GLU A 88 15.85 16.01 8.48
CA GLU A 88 17.14 15.54 9.04
C GLU A 88 17.67 14.26 8.38
N ASP A 89 16.78 13.44 7.79
CA ASP A 89 17.12 12.13 7.24
C ASP A 89 17.39 12.15 5.72
N VAL A 90 17.33 13.31 5.05
CA VAL A 90 17.44 13.40 3.60
C VAL A 90 18.79 12.87 3.09
N ASP A 91 19.87 13.25 3.76
CA ASP A 91 21.22 12.82 3.36
C ASP A 91 21.43 11.33 3.68
N GLU A 92 20.96 10.84 4.84
CA GLU A 92 20.99 9.41 5.17
C GLU A 92 20.21 8.57 4.15
N ALA A 93 19.03 9.03 3.74
CA ALA A 93 18.21 8.35 2.71
C ALA A 93 18.91 8.33 1.34
N ALA A 94 19.58 9.40 0.96
CA ALA A 94 20.37 9.47 -0.26
C ALA A 94 21.53 8.46 -0.23
N ASP A 95 22.30 8.43 0.86
CA ASP A 95 23.43 7.50 1.05
C ASP A 95 22.95 6.05 0.99
N LEU A 96 21.84 5.70 1.65
CA LEU A 96 21.26 4.35 1.63
C LEU A 96 20.85 3.90 0.22
N LEU A 97 20.51 4.84 -0.66
CA LEU A 97 20.18 4.59 -2.06
C LEU A 97 21.39 4.67 -3.01
N GLY A 98 22.56 5.04 -2.48
CA GLY A 98 23.75 5.29 -3.31
C GLY A 98 23.60 6.51 -4.22
N LEU A 99 22.83 7.52 -3.79
CA LEU A 99 22.56 8.74 -4.54
C LEU A 99 23.19 9.96 -3.86
N SER A 100 23.41 11.03 -4.62
CA SER A 100 23.55 12.34 -4.03
C SER A 100 22.19 12.88 -3.56
N ARG A 101 22.20 13.85 -2.63
CA ARG A 101 20.97 14.56 -2.22
C ARG A 101 20.18 15.11 -3.42
N GLU A 102 20.86 15.72 -4.36
CA GLU A 102 20.25 16.26 -5.57
C GLU A 102 19.63 15.16 -6.43
N ALA A 103 20.31 14.01 -6.59
CA ALA A 103 19.79 12.87 -7.34
C ALA A 103 18.58 12.23 -6.65
N LEU A 104 18.55 12.18 -5.31
CA LEU A 104 17.38 11.75 -4.53
C LEU A 104 16.19 12.68 -4.80
N ILE A 105 16.39 13.99 -4.70
CA ILE A 105 15.35 14.99 -4.93
C ILE A 105 14.81 14.89 -6.36
N ASN A 106 15.70 14.81 -7.35
CA ASN A 106 15.30 14.66 -8.74
C ASN A 106 14.50 13.38 -8.99
N TRP A 107 14.92 12.24 -8.42
CA TRP A 107 14.17 10.99 -8.51
C TRP A 107 12.78 11.13 -7.88
N HIS A 108 12.70 11.68 -6.67
CA HIS A 108 11.43 11.82 -5.97
C HIS A 108 10.45 12.75 -6.68
N THR A 109 10.92 13.91 -7.17
CA THR A 109 10.09 14.91 -7.85
C THR A 109 9.72 14.54 -9.28
N SER A 110 10.56 13.76 -9.98
CA SER A 110 10.26 13.26 -11.33
C SER A 110 9.40 12.00 -11.35
N THR A 111 9.22 11.35 -10.20
CA THR A 111 8.38 10.16 -10.07
C THR A 111 6.93 10.56 -9.83
N GLU A 112 6.03 10.08 -10.66
CA GLU A 112 4.60 10.14 -10.38
C GLU A 112 4.23 9.06 -9.34
N TRP A 113 3.59 9.49 -8.26
CA TRP A 113 3.21 8.64 -7.14
C TRP A 113 1.72 8.38 -7.14
N THR A 114 1.32 7.12 -7.18
CA THR A 114 -0.09 6.70 -7.08
C THR A 114 -0.44 6.38 -5.64
N ALA A 115 -1.51 7.00 -5.12
CA ALA A 115 -2.12 6.63 -3.85
C ALA A 115 -2.66 5.19 -3.95
N ALA A 116 -1.97 4.23 -3.33
CA ALA A 116 -2.27 2.83 -3.47
C ALA A 116 -3.33 2.37 -2.46
N PHE A 117 -3.11 2.61 -1.18
CA PHE A 117 -4.06 2.24 -0.13
C PHE A 117 -3.95 3.17 1.08
N GLY A 118 -5.04 3.29 1.83
CA GLY A 118 -5.08 4.00 3.10
C GLY A 118 -4.76 3.06 4.27
N GLY A 119 -4.21 3.61 5.35
CA GLY A 119 -3.94 2.83 6.56
C GLY A 119 -3.33 3.68 7.66
N PHE A 120 -2.98 3.08 8.79
CA PHE A 120 -2.38 3.72 9.96
C PHE A 120 -3.28 4.76 10.65
N ALA A 121 -3.72 5.80 9.94
CA ALA A 121 -4.55 6.87 10.48
C ALA A 121 -5.53 7.39 9.42
N PRO A 122 -6.64 8.03 9.80
CA PRO A 122 -7.55 8.67 8.85
C PRO A 122 -6.82 9.69 7.97
N GLY A 123 -6.98 9.56 6.65
CA GLY A 123 -6.32 10.42 5.67
C GLY A 123 -4.85 10.07 5.38
N PHE A 124 -4.29 9.07 6.05
CA PHE A 124 -2.95 8.59 5.77
C PHE A 124 -2.96 7.62 4.59
N THR A 125 -2.13 7.90 3.58
CA THR A 125 -2.10 7.12 2.34
C THR A 125 -0.69 6.65 2.04
N TYR A 126 -0.58 5.38 1.68
CA TYR A 126 0.65 4.81 1.13
C TYR A 126 0.63 4.99 -0.38
N CYS A 127 1.69 5.62 -0.92
CA CYS A 127 1.86 5.86 -2.34
C CYS A 127 2.98 4.98 -2.89
N ALA A 128 2.79 4.50 -4.11
CA ALA A 128 3.78 3.75 -4.85
C ALA A 128 4.10 4.48 -6.17
N PRO A 129 5.31 4.32 -6.74
CA PRO A 129 5.60 4.83 -8.07
C PRO A 129 4.59 4.28 -9.09
N SER A 130 4.02 5.13 -9.93
CA SER A 130 3.12 4.73 -11.03
C SER A 130 3.84 3.80 -12.02
N ASP A 131 5.14 4.02 -12.24
CA ASP A 131 6.04 3.10 -12.93
C ASP A 131 6.83 2.27 -11.92
N PRO A 132 6.56 0.94 -11.80
CA PRO A 132 7.26 0.09 -10.84
C PRO A 132 8.78 0.03 -11.05
N SER A 133 9.30 0.34 -12.25
CA SER A 133 10.74 0.37 -12.53
C SER A 133 11.47 1.50 -11.79
N LEU A 134 10.74 2.51 -11.36
CA LEU A 134 11.25 3.64 -10.57
C LEU A 134 11.25 3.36 -9.06
N ALA A 135 10.70 2.24 -8.63
CA ALA A 135 10.67 1.87 -7.20
C ALA A 135 12.08 1.69 -6.64
N ARG A 136 12.34 2.29 -5.48
CA ARG A 136 13.59 2.15 -4.74
C ARG A 136 13.29 1.75 -3.31
N ALA A 137 13.94 0.68 -2.84
CA ALA A 137 13.74 0.19 -1.50
C ALA A 137 14.63 0.95 -0.51
N VAL A 138 14.03 1.78 0.33
CA VAL A 138 14.71 2.46 1.43
C VAL A 138 14.54 1.63 2.70
N PRO A 139 15.61 1.14 3.34
CA PRO A 139 15.50 0.42 4.59
C PRO A 139 14.81 1.25 5.67
N ARG A 140 14.01 0.61 6.51
CA ARG A 140 13.46 1.27 7.70
C ARG A 140 14.59 1.55 8.70
N ARG A 141 14.50 2.68 9.38
CA ARG A 141 15.43 3.01 10.47
C ARG A 141 15.35 1.94 11.56
N SER A 142 16.51 1.57 12.11
CA SER A 142 16.62 0.65 13.26
C SER A 142 15.95 1.21 14.52
N ASN A 143 16.03 2.54 14.69
CA ASN A 143 15.37 3.25 15.78
C ASN A 143 14.27 4.15 15.20
N PRO A 144 12.99 3.84 15.43
CA PRO A 144 11.90 4.70 14.97
C PRO A 144 11.93 6.05 15.68
N ARG A 145 11.52 7.11 14.97
CA ARG A 145 11.32 8.42 15.60
C ARG A 145 10.12 8.36 16.54
N THR A 146 10.27 8.95 17.71
CA THR A 146 9.18 9.05 18.70
C THR A 146 8.16 10.13 18.34
N ALA A 147 8.56 11.09 17.50
CA ALA A 147 7.69 12.15 16.98
C ALA A 147 8.11 12.49 15.56
N VAL A 148 7.12 12.70 14.70
CA VAL A 148 7.30 13.13 13.31
C VAL A 148 6.55 14.46 13.15
N PRO A 149 7.17 15.51 12.59
CA PRO A 149 6.49 16.78 12.33
C PRO A 149 5.26 16.59 11.45
N ALA A 150 4.22 17.38 11.68
CA ALA A 150 3.06 17.41 10.80
C ALA A 150 3.48 17.82 9.37
N GLY A 151 2.98 17.10 8.37
CA GLY A 151 3.32 17.34 6.97
C GLY A 151 4.64 16.72 6.50
N ALA A 152 5.33 15.96 7.36
CA ALA A 152 6.51 15.22 6.93
C ALA A 152 6.14 14.15 5.89
N VAL A 153 7.00 13.99 4.89
CA VAL A 153 6.93 12.91 3.91
C VAL A 153 7.91 11.81 4.32
N GLY A 154 7.43 10.59 4.43
CA GLY A 154 8.26 9.43 4.78
C GLY A 154 8.45 8.49 3.59
N ILE A 155 9.66 7.92 3.48
CA ILE A 155 9.94 6.86 2.51
C ILE A 155 10.40 5.63 3.29
N ALA A 156 9.76 4.48 3.07
CA ALA A 156 10.21 3.21 3.64
C ALA A 156 9.78 2.02 2.79
N GLY A 157 10.67 1.06 2.60
CA GLY A 157 10.48 0.05 1.57
C GLY A 157 10.38 0.72 0.19
N CYS A 158 9.42 0.33 -0.60
CA CYS A 158 9.14 0.94 -1.91
C CYS A 158 7.94 1.92 -1.87
N LEU A 159 7.55 2.39 -0.69
CA LEU A 159 6.37 3.23 -0.49
C LEU A 159 6.75 4.60 0.06
N LEU A 160 5.97 5.61 -0.36
CA LEU A 160 5.95 6.98 0.14
C LEU A 160 4.69 7.18 0.98
N TYR A 161 4.79 7.95 2.08
CA TYR A 161 3.65 8.30 2.93
C TYR A 161 3.89 9.59 3.72
#